data_ca634c9dbfd54adcb4fb5300377896e6
#
_entry.id   ca634c9dbfd54adcb4fb5300377896e6
#
_cell.length_a   1.000
_cell.length_b   1.000
_cell.length_c   1.000
_cell.angle_alpha   90.00
_cell.angle_beta   90.00
_cell.angle_gamma   90.00
#
_symmetry.space_group_name_H-M   'P 1'
#
loop_
_entity.id
_entity.type
_entity.pdbx_description
1 polymer ?
#
loop_
_entity_poly.entity_id
_entity_poly.type
_entity_poly.pdbx_seq_one_letter_code
_entity_poly.pdbx_strand_id
1 'polypeptide(L)' 'VISNNKIDDENKNLILIKKGLFFSSLDDEQNMLKTLNPIVNSDSAWRVQAIKILGNYFYNKGEKQKSDEYYNLLKTK' A
#
# COMPACT_ATOMS: atom_id res chain seq x y z
N VAL A 1 -31.72 -5.71 1.59
CA VAL A 1 -30.37 -6.09 1.94
C VAL A 1 -29.50 -4.88 2.02
N ILE A 2 -28.81 -4.80 3.09
CA ILE A 2 -27.91 -3.71 3.24
C ILE A 2 -26.53 -4.10 2.74
N SER A 3 -26.10 -3.35 1.80
CA SER A 3 -24.79 -3.56 1.24
C SER A 3 -23.76 -2.99 2.19
N ASN A 4 -22.79 -3.80 2.56
CA ASN A 4 -21.68 -3.34 3.35
C ASN A 4 -20.53 -2.98 2.44
N ASN A 5 -20.72 -1.91 1.71
CA ASN A 5 -19.73 -1.50 0.74
C ASN A 5 -18.36 -1.31 1.36
N LYS A 6 -18.33 -0.79 2.58
CA LYS A 6 -17.04 -0.57 3.24
C LYS A 6 -16.34 -1.90 3.53
N ILE A 7 -17.07 -2.91 3.96
CA ILE A 7 -16.48 -4.22 4.23
C ILE A 7 -16.00 -4.86 2.95
N ASP A 8 -16.81 -4.74 1.88
CA ASP A 8 -16.41 -5.28 0.58
C ASP A 8 -15.17 -4.60 0.06
N ASP A 9 -15.09 -3.27 0.21
CA ASP A 9 -13.94 -2.51 -0.24
C ASP A 9 -12.70 -2.91 0.55
N GLU A 10 -12.84 -3.12 1.86
CA GLU A 10 -11.70 -3.51 2.66
C GLU A 10 -11.23 -4.92 2.33
N ASN A 11 -12.15 -5.82 1.99
CA ASN A 11 -11.77 -7.14 1.54
C ASN A 11 -11.00 -7.08 0.22
N LYS A 12 -11.44 -6.23 -0.70
CA LYS A 12 -10.71 -6.02 -1.94
C LYS A 12 -9.34 -5.44 -1.66
N ASN A 13 -9.26 -4.51 -0.73
CA ASN A 13 -8.00 -3.89 -0.40
C ASN A 13 -7.03 -4.89 0.23
N LEU A 14 -7.55 -5.82 1.03
CA LEU A 14 -6.72 -6.87 1.58
C LEU A 14 -6.10 -7.71 0.46
N ILE A 15 -6.89 -8.05 -0.55
CA ILE A 15 -6.37 -8.77 -1.70
C ILE A 15 -5.29 -7.97 -2.39
N LEU A 16 -5.50 -6.65 -2.54
CA LEU A 16 -4.50 -5.79 -3.16
C LEU A 16 -3.22 -5.71 -2.32
N ILE A 17 -3.36 -5.72 -1.00
CA ILE A 17 -2.19 -5.76 -0.12
C ILE A 17 -1.36 -7.01 -0.40
N LYS A 18 -2.03 -8.16 -0.51
CA LYS A 18 -1.32 -9.41 -0.81
C LYS A 18 -0.66 -9.36 -2.18
N LYS A 19 -1.35 -8.80 -3.17
CA LYS A 19 -0.75 -8.65 -4.50
C LYS A 19 0.45 -7.71 -4.46
N GLY A 20 0.34 -6.61 -3.70
CA GLY A 20 1.45 -5.68 -3.57
C GLY A 20 2.67 -6.33 -2.96
N LEU A 21 2.48 -7.15 -1.94
CA LEU A 21 3.58 -7.90 -1.35
C LEU A 21 4.22 -8.85 -2.37
N PHE A 22 3.38 -9.50 -3.17
CA PHE A 22 3.87 -10.40 -4.21
C PHE A 22 4.73 -9.63 -5.22
N PHE A 23 4.23 -8.49 -5.71
CA PHE A 23 4.98 -7.68 -6.66
C PHE A 23 6.27 -7.16 -6.04
N SER A 24 6.22 -6.80 -4.77
CA SER A 24 7.41 -6.35 -4.05
C SER A 24 8.47 -7.46 -4.03
N SER A 25 8.05 -8.69 -3.81
CA SER A 25 8.99 -9.81 -3.77
C SER A 25 9.58 -10.11 -5.14
N LEU A 26 8.86 -9.76 -6.21
CA LEU A 26 9.35 -9.92 -7.57
C LEU A 26 10.16 -8.71 -8.05
N ASP A 27 10.27 -7.70 -7.21
CA ASP A 27 10.91 -6.43 -7.59
C ASP A 27 10.20 -5.78 -8.77
N ASP A 28 8.90 -5.96 -8.84
CA ASP A 28 8.06 -5.38 -9.89
C ASP A 28 7.47 -4.06 -9.40
N GLU A 29 8.30 -3.04 -9.40
CA GLU A 29 7.95 -1.75 -8.81
C GLU A 29 6.70 -1.16 -9.44
N GLN A 30 6.59 -1.23 -10.76
CA GLN A 30 5.50 -0.58 -11.48
C GLN A 30 4.15 -1.16 -11.07
N ASN A 31 4.03 -2.47 -11.07
CA ASN A 31 2.79 -3.12 -10.68
C ASN A 31 2.52 -2.98 -9.19
N MET A 32 3.58 -3.01 -8.38
CA MET A 32 3.42 -2.78 -6.94
C MET A 32 2.81 -1.40 -6.69
N LEU A 33 3.33 -0.38 -7.35
CA LEU A 33 2.81 0.98 -7.17
C LEU A 33 1.38 1.11 -7.66
N LYS A 34 1.07 0.52 -8.81
CA LYS A 34 -0.29 0.54 -9.33
C LYS A 34 -1.27 -0.12 -8.38
N THR A 35 -0.82 -1.16 -7.70
CA THR A 35 -1.67 -1.92 -6.80
C THR A 35 -1.88 -1.22 -5.47
N LEU A 36 -0.82 -0.64 -4.92
CA LEU A 36 -0.85 -0.13 -3.56
C LEU A 36 -1.18 1.36 -3.45
N ASN A 37 -0.81 2.18 -4.44
CA ASN A 37 -1.06 3.62 -4.35
C ASN A 37 -2.54 3.98 -4.17
N PRO A 38 -3.48 3.31 -4.82
CA PRO A 38 -4.89 3.63 -4.56
C PRO A 38 -5.27 3.45 -3.09
N ILE A 39 -4.67 2.47 -2.42
CA ILE A 39 -4.94 2.26 -1.00
C ILE A 39 -4.28 3.36 -0.16
N VAL A 40 -3.07 3.75 -0.51
CA VAL A 40 -2.37 4.82 0.17
C VAL A 40 -3.16 6.12 0.10
N ASN A 41 -3.81 6.37 -1.03
CA ASN A 41 -4.55 7.61 -1.26
C ASN A 41 -5.98 7.56 -0.78
N SER A 42 -6.38 6.48 -0.13
CA SER A 42 -7.72 6.31 0.40
C SER A 42 -7.68 6.41 1.93
N ASP A 43 -8.84 6.28 2.56
CA ASP A 43 -8.91 6.19 4.02
C ASP A 43 -9.15 4.75 4.47
N SER A 44 -8.68 3.81 3.68
CA SER A 44 -8.79 2.40 3.98
C SER A 44 -8.06 2.04 5.27
N ALA A 45 -8.60 1.04 5.97
CA ALA A 45 -7.92 0.47 7.13
C ALA A 45 -6.57 -0.14 6.75
N TRP A 46 -6.37 -0.46 5.46
CA TRP A 46 -5.12 -1.05 4.98
C TRP A 46 -4.09 -0.02 4.52
N ARG A 47 -4.42 1.27 4.69
CA ARG A 47 -3.52 2.34 4.25
C ARG A 47 -2.15 2.25 4.91
N VAL A 48 -2.14 2.01 6.22
CA VAL A 48 -0.87 1.91 6.94
C VAL A 48 -0.03 0.76 6.41
N GLN A 49 -0.66 -0.38 6.17
CA GLN A 49 0.07 -1.53 5.63
C GLN A 49 0.64 -1.23 4.25
N ALA A 50 -0.15 -0.59 3.39
CA ALA A 50 0.32 -0.24 2.04
C ALA A 50 1.53 0.68 2.12
N ILE A 51 1.46 1.68 2.99
CA ILE A 51 2.57 2.62 3.17
C ILE A 51 3.82 1.89 3.65
N LYS A 52 3.66 0.98 4.60
CA LYS A 52 4.82 0.23 5.13
C LYS A 52 5.45 -0.65 4.07
N ILE A 53 4.62 -1.29 3.24
CA ILE A 53 5.15 -2.13 2.16
C ILE A 53 5.98 -1.29 1.20
N LEU A 54 5.43 -0.15 0.78
CA LEU A 54 6.13 0.72 -0.16
C LEU A 54 7.39 1.33 0.46
N GLY A 55 7.27 1.83 1.69
CA GLY A 55 8.42 2.41 2.36
C GLY A 55 9.54 1.42 2.53
N ASN A 56 9.20 0.21 2.96
CA ASN A 56 10.19 -0.84 3.15
C ASN A 56 10.85 -1.25 1.84
N TYR A 57 10.04 -1.34 0.79
CA TYR A 57 10.55 -1.69 -0.54
C TYR A 57 11.62 -0.70 -0.99
N PHE A 58 11.31 0.60 -0.90
CA PHE A 58 12.26 1.61 -1.35
C PHE A 58 13.46 1.71 -0.44
N TYR A 59 13.27 1.49 0.85
CA TYR A 59 14.39 1.48 1.78
C TYR A 59 15.39 0.38 1.38
N ASN A 60 14.88 -0.81 1.07
CA ASN A 60 15.72 -1.94 0.69
C ASN A 60 16.40 -1.73 -0.66
N LYS A 61 15.81 -0.89 -1.51
CA LYS A 61 16.41 -0.55 -2.80
C LYS A 61 17.48 0.54 -2.67
N GLY A 62 17.66 1.08 -1.47
CA GLY A 62 18.60 2.18 -1.29
C GLY A 62 18.02 3.54 -1.59
N GLU A 63 16.72 3.64 -1.84
CA GLU A 63 16.05 4.90 -2.15
C GLU A 63 15.41 5.47 -0.89
N LYS A 64 16.26 5.93 0.00
CA LYS A 64 15.80 6.39 1.31
C LYS A 64 14.84 7.56 1.23
N GLN A 65 15.03 8.45 0.25
CA GLN A 65 14.17 9.60 0.13
C GLN A 65 12.73 9.18 -0.17
N LYS A 66 12.56 8.26 -1.10
CA LYS A 66 11.23 7.75 -1.39
C LYS A 66 10.63 7.01 -0.20
N SER A 67 11.46 6.23 0.46
CA SER A 67 11.03 5.52 1.67
C SER A 67 10.53 6.51 2.71
N ASP A 68 11.29 7.58 2.95
CA ASP A 68 10.91 8.59 3.93
C ASP A 68 9.61 9.28 3.54
N GLU A 69 9.42 9.54 2.26
CA GLU A 69 8.19 10.16 1.78
C GLU A 69 6.97 9.32 2.11
N TYR A 70 7.07 8.01 1.92
CA TYR A 70 5.96 7.13 2.26
C TYR A 70 5.73 7.08 3.76
N TYR A 71 6.79 6.89 4.55
CA TYR A 71 6.63 6.83 6.00
C TYR A 71 6.11 8.14 6.58
N ASN A 72 6.46 9.27 5.98
CA ASN A 72 5.95 10.55 6.43
C ASN A 72 4.44 10.67 6.26
N LEU A 73 3.86 9.94 5.32
CA LEU A 73 2.41 9.95 5.16
C LEU A 73 1.69 9.42 6.39
N LEU A 74 2.36 8.59 7.19
CA LEU A 74 1.77 8.11 8.43
C LEU A 74 1.60 9.22 9.46
N LYS A 75 2.37 10.29 9.35
CA LYS A 75 2.32 11.39 10.29
C LYS A 75 1.29 12.45 9.92
N THR A 76 0.85 12.46 8.69
CA THR A 76 -0.03 13.51 8.20
C THR A 76 -1.50 13.18 8.38
N LYS A 77 -1.80 12.06 8.96
CA LYS A 77 -3.17 11.67 9.19
C LYS A 77 -3.54 11.86 10.64
#